data_3362310f342d200b3eb18701e96ba64d
#
_entry.id   3362310f342d200b3eb18701e96ba64d
#
_cell.length_a   1.000
_cell.length_b   1.000
_cell.length_c   1.000
_cell.angle_alpha   90.00
_cell.angle_beta   90.00
_cell.angle_gamma   90.00
#
_symmetry.space_group_name_H-M   'P 1'
#
loop_
_entity.id
_entity.type
_entity.pdbx_description
1 polymer ?
#
loop_
_entity_poly.entity_id
_entity_poly.type
_entity_poly.pdbx_seq_one_letter_code
_entity_poly.pdbx_strand_id
1 'polypeptide(L)'
;MVATFAVYGYSLNFNWVHGFGRGCDSYDQNHILYTRSSFLTRERCNFNKTRKCTMSSSHCSLPSPHPSISSHSSGFDSSHRIVTYESTLILIRHGESMWNEKNLFTGCVDVPLTKKGVEEAIEAGRRIKNFPLDVIYISALIRSQMTAMLALTEHHCMKVPIILHNESEEAKMWSQVHSEETKAHSVPVIKAWQLNERMYGELQGYNKHETAERYGKEQVYKWRRSYDVRPPNGESLEMCLGRAVTYFKDHIEPQLMAKKHVMVVAHANSLRSIIMYLDELTSQEVINLELSTGVPMLYTYKDGKFVRRGSPPGSLEAGVYAHTEYLADYRQRVDEM
;
A
#
# COMPACT_ATOMS: atom_id res chain seq x y z
N MET A 1 27.60 13.71 6.62
CA MET A 1 26.20 14.15 6.66
C MET A 1 25.48 13.22 7.63
N VAL A 2 25.00 13.74 8.75
CA VAL A 2 24.29 12.96 9.78
C VAL A 2 22.80 13.12 9.50
N ALA A 3 22.10 12.03 9.22
CA ALA A 3 20.65 12.03 9.11
C ALA A 3 20.08 11.42 10.40
N THR A 4 19.35 12.21 11.16
CA THR A 4 18.66 11.78 12.38
C THR A 4 17.20 11.50 12.06
N PHE A 5 16.77 10.26 12.23
CA PHE A 5 15.35 9.89 12.17
C PHE A 5 14.88 9.60 13.59
N ALA A 6 13.92 10.38 14.06
CA ALA A 6 13.23 10.12 15.31
C ALA A 6 11.88 9.43 15.00
N VAL A 7 11.76 8.17 15.35
CA VAL A 7 10.49 7.45 15.37
C VAL A 7 10.34 6.86 16.77
N TYR A 8 9.30 7.25 17.47
CA TYR A 8 8.95 6.77 18.82
C TYR A 8 10.04 6.91 19.90
N GLY A 9 10.67 8.08 20.01
CA GLY A 9 11.52 8.42 21.16
C GLY A 9 12.89 7.74 21.22
N TYR A 10 13.33 7.04 20.19
CA TYR A 10 14.66 6.47 20.08
C TYR A 10 15.47 7.16 18.98
N SER A 11 16.65 7.67 19.35
CA SER A 11 17.60 8.27 18.41
C SER A 11 18.64 7.23 18.01
N LEU A 12 18.70 6.87 16.73
CA LEU A 12 19.74 6.02 16.18
C LEU A 12 20.70 6.88 15.36
N ASN A 13 21.94 6.98 15.83
CA ASN A 13 23.00 7.68 15.12
C ASN A 13 23.82 6.69 14.29
N PHE A 14 23.83 6.84 12.97
CA PHE A 14 24.70 6.08 12.06
C PHE A 14 25.86 6.99 11.58
N ASN A 15 27.09 6.62 11.94
CA ASN A 15 28.28 7.22 11.39
C ASN A 15 28.76 6.42 10.17
N TRP A 16 28.75 7.06 9.01
CA TRP A 16 29.40 6.50 7.81
C TRP A 16 30.85 6.99 7.76
N VAL A 17 31.79 6.07 7.86
CA VAL A 17 33.23 6.36 7.62
C VAL A 17 33.54 5.95 6.20
N HIS A 18 33.92 6.91 5.35
CA HIS A 18 34.49 6.62 4.05
C HIS A 18 35.93 6.17 4.21
N GLY A 19 36.17 4.88 3.95
CA GLY A 19 37.55 4.37 3.80
C GLY A 19 37.79 3.95 2.37
N PHE A 20 38.63 4.68 1.63
CA PHE A 20 39.25 4.21 0.39
C PHE A 20 40.42 3.32 0.75
N GLY A 21 40.43 2.06 0.30
CA GLY A 21 41.59 1.18 0.42
C GLY A 21 41.49 0.02 -0.54
N ARG A 22 42.43 -0.05 -1.47
CA ARG A 22 42.61 -1.17 -2.42
C ARG A 22 43.25 -2.36 -1.68
N GLY A 23 42.90 -3.57 -2.11
CA GLY A 23 43.80 -4.72 -1.90
C GLY A 23 43.07 -6.01 -1.49
N CYS A 24 43.35 -7.00 -2.27
CA CYS A 24 43.08 -8.42 -2.26
C CYS A 24 43.01 -9.20 -0.93
N ASP A 25 42.23 -10.26 -0.99
CA ASP A 25 42.40 -11.62 -0.50
C ASP A 25 41.98 -12.04 0.91
N SER A 26 41.33 -13.18 0.88
CA SER A 26 41.19 -14.24 1.88
C SER A 26 40.08 -14.15 2.93
N TYR A 27 39.28 -15.23 2.86
CA TYR A 27 38.35 -15.69 3.91
C TYR A 27 38.99 -15.74 5.28
N ASP A 28 38.31 -15.15 6.28
CA ASP A 28 38.39 -15.72 7.62
C ASP A 28 37.10 -15.44 8.43
N GLN A 29 36.59 -16.49 9.06
CA GLN A 29 35.50 -16.45 10.02
C GLN A 29 36.03 -15.89 11.33
N ASN A 30 35.42 -14.84 11.86
CA ASN A 30 35.65 -14.49 13.26
C ASN A 30 34.49 -13.79 13.94
N HIS A 31 34.00 -14.46 14.96
CA HIS A 31 33.51 -14.05 16.26
C HIS A 31 33.14 -12.60 16.48
N ILE A 32 31.85 -12.36 16.66
CA ILE A 32 31.33 -11.13 17.29
C ILE A 32 31.41 -11.27 18.79
N LEU A 33 32.35 -10.56 19.43
CA LEU A 33 32.43 -10.39 20.87
C LEU A 33 31.46 -9.29 21.32
N TYR A 34 30.46 -9.66 22.11
CA TYR A 34 29.64 -8.73 22.87
C TYR A 34 30.41 -8.23 24.10
N THR A 35 30.78 -6.97 24.12
CA THR A 35 31.21 -6.31 25.37
C THR A 35 29.98 -5.70 26.06
N ARG A 36 29.66 -6.23 27.24
CA ARG A 36 28.72 -5.63 28.20
C ARG A 36 29.39 -4.39 28.82
N SER A 37 28.80 -3.23 28.60
CA SER A 37 29.06 -2.06 29.41
C SER A 37 27.85 -1.79 30.30
N SER A 38 28.06 -2.00 31.59
CA SER A 38 27.11 -1.69 32.66
C SER A 38 27.30 -0.23 33.08
N PHE A 39 26.28 0.60 32.89
CA PHE A 39 26.11 1.83 33.66
C PHE A 39 24.72 1.87 34.25
N LEU A 40 24.68 1.64 35.59
CA LEU A 40 23.53 1.91 36.44
C LEU A 40 23.54 3.42 36.80
N THR A 41 22.50 4.12 36.38
CA THR A 41 22.06 5.30 37.12
C THR A 41 20.54 5.23 37.27
N ARG A 42 20.16 5.11 38.52
CA ARG A 42 18.80 4.95 39.03
C ARG A 42 18.28 6.35 39.32
N GLU A 43 17.43 6.89 38.45
CA GLU A 43 16.59 8.03 38.82
C GLU A 43 15.17 7.56 39.12
N ARG A 44 14.78 7.78 40.37
CA ARG A 44 13.42 7.57 40.87
C ARG A 44 12.56 8.76 40.44
N CYS A 45 11.61 8.55 39.56
CA CYS A 45 10.49 9.46 39.40
C CYS A 45 9.33 9.07 40.33
N ASN A 46 9.09 9.90 41.33
CA ASN A 46 7.93 9.84 42.19
C ASN A 46 6.68 10.26 41.43
N PHE A 47 5.75 9.34 41.23
CA PHE A 47 4.39 9.63 40.79
C PHE A 47 3.45 9.47 41.98
N ASN A 48 3.13 10.58 42.65
CA ASN A 48 1.98 10.70 43.54
C ASN A 48 1.24 11.98 43.20
N LYS A 49 0.12 11.83 42.48
CA LYS A 49 -1.03 12.74 42.59
C LYS A 49 -2.29 12.04 42.08
N THR A 50 -2.95 11.39 42.98
CA THR A 50 -4.35 10.97 42.87
C THR A 50 -5.25 12.19 42.83
N ARG A 51 -5.94 12.41 41.71
CA ARG A 51 -7.14 13.26 41.65
C ARG A 51 -8.37 12.36 41.71
N LYS A 52 -9.08 12.41 42.85
CA LYS A 52 -10.43 11.90 43.00
C LYS A 52 -11.38 12.75 42.17
N CYS A 53 -12.02 12.16 41.16
CA CYS A 53 -13.24 12.74 40.58
C CYS A 53 -14.44 12.15 41.33
N THR A 54 -15.17 13.03 41.99
CA THR A 54 -16.46 12.75 42.63
C THR A 54 -17.52 12.67 41.53
N MET A 55 -18.18 11.52 41.43
CA MET A 55 -19.41 11.36 40.66
C MET A 55 -20.60 11.98 41.48
N SER A 56 -21.27 12.95 40.89
CA SER A 56 -22.59 13.37 41.35
C SER A 56 -23.64 12.57 40.61
N SER A 57 -24.38 11.75 41.35
CA SER A 57 -25.59 11.08 40.91
C SER A 57 -26.77 12.05 40.88
N SER A 58 -27.29 12.31 39.70
CA SER A 58 -28.63 12.93 39.57
C SER A 58 -29.61 11.87 39.11
N HIS A 59 -30.50 11.52 40.01
CA HIS A 59 -31.71 10.74 39.74
C HIS A 59 -32.62 11.53 38.78
N CYS A 60 -33.08 10.86 37.72
CA CYS A 60 -34.26 11.29 36.99
C CYS A 60 -35.22 10.10 36.87
N SER A 61 -36.35 10.31 37.52
CA SER A 61 -37.51 9.45 37.63
C SER A 61 -38.26 9.32 36.30
N LEU A 62 -38.71 8.09 36.03
CA LEU A 62 -39.67 7.74 34.99
C LEU A 62 -41.09 8.24 35.35
N PRO A 63 -41.92 8.57 34.36
CA PRO A 63 -43.36 8.38 34.45
C PRO A 63 -43.85 7.37 33.41
N SER A 64 -44.54 6.35 33.88
CA SER A 64 -45.50 5.62 33.05
C SER A 64 -46.83 6.43 32.99
N PRO A 65 -47.53 6.36 31.87
CA PRO A 65 -48.89 5.81 31.91
C PRO A 65 -49.28 5.01 30.65
N HIS A 66 -50.03 3.98 30.84
CA HIS A 66 -51.03 3.49 29.90
C HIS A 66 -52.25 4.45 29.91
N PRO A 67 -53.22 4.51 28.95
CA PRO A 67 -53.65 3.42 28.05
C PRO A 67 -54.11 3.88 26.62
N SER A 68 -54.59 2.90 25.92
CA SER A 68 -55.73 2.88 24.98
C SER A 68 -55.43 2.42 23.55
N ILE A 69 -56.02 1.30 23.33
CA ILE A 69 -56.24 0.60 22.09
C ILE A 69 -57.06 1.43 21.10
N SER A 70 -56.55 1.63 19.89
CA SER A 70 -57.38 1.85 18.72
C SER A 70 -56.75 1.07 17.55
N SER A 71 -57.50 0.06 17.12
CA SER A 71 -57.29 -0.75 15.94
C SER A 71 -57.42 0.08 14.67
N HIS A 72 -56.31 0.29 13.95
CA HIS A 72 -56.36 0.58 12.53
C HIS A 72 -55.37 -0.37 11.83
N SER A 73 -55.95 -1.33 11.10
CA SER A 73 -55.33 -2.16 10.10
C SER A 73 -54.78 -1.26 8.98
N SER A 74 -53.48 -1.09 8.93
CA SER A 74 -52.79 -0.58 7.76
C SER A 74 -51.66 -1.55 7.39
N GLY A 75 -51.66 -1.94 6.12
CA GLY A 75 -50.89 -3.01 5.54
C GLY A 75 -49.42 -3.01 5.93
N PHE A 76 -48.96 -4.18 6.27
CA PHE A 76 -47.52 -4.52 6.34
C PHE A 76 -46.95 -4.40 4.92
N ASP A 77 -46.47 -3.22 4.58
CA ASP A 77 -45.51 -3.07 3.51
C ASP A 77 -44.16 -3.55 4.05
N SER A 78 -43.94 -4.84 3.96
CA SER A 78 -42.64 -5.46 4.18
C SER A 78 -41.74 -5.14 2.99
N SER A 79 -41.38 -3.86 2.82
CA SER A 79 -40.23 -3.53 2.00
C SER A 79 -39.02 -4.11 2.71
N HIS A 80 -38.65 -5.36 2.35
CA HIS A 80 -37.35 -5.90 2.63
C HIS A 80 -36.32 -4.93 2.03
N ARG A 81 -35.81 -3.99 2.84
CA ARG A 81 -34.57 -3.31 2.53
C ARG A 81 -33.54 -4.40 2.36
N ILE A 82 -33.28 -4.78 1.11
CA ILE A 82 -32.15 -5.59 0.75
C ILE A 82 -30.92 -4.78 1.22
N VAL A 83 -30.34 -5.16 2.34
CA VAL A 83 -29.09 -4.59 2.80
C VAL A 83 -28.03 -5.08 1.83
N THR A 84 -27.80 -4.32 0.78
CA THR A 84 -26.73 -4.60 -0.18
C THR A 84 -25.41 -4.31 0.52
N TYR A 85 -24.71 -5.37 0.86
CA TYR A 85 -23.39 -5.28 1.46
C TYR A 85 -22.37 -5.02 0.36
N GLU A 86 -21.70 -3.89 0.45
CA GLU A 86 -20.63 -3.49 -0.47
C GLU A 86 -19.29 -3.62 0.25
N SER A 87 -18.28 -4.17 -0.41
CA SER A 87 -16.89 -4.13 0.03
C SER A 87 -16.09 -3.16 -0.83
N THR A 88 -15.05 -2.59 -0.25
CA THR A 88 -14.21 -1.60 -0.91
C THR A 88 -12.84 -2.20 -1.23
N LEU A 89 -12.39 -1.99 -2.46
CA LEU A 89 -11.02 -2.24 -2.89
C LEU A 89 -10.33 -0.90 -3.14
N ILE A 90 -9.20 -0.69 -2.48
CA ILE A 90 -8.35 0.49 -2.64
C ILE A 90 -7.06 0.03 -3.32
N LEU A 91 -6.75 0.58 -4.48
CA LEU A 91 -5.50 0.34 -5.20
C LEU A 91 -4.62 1.59 -5.08
N ILE A 92 -3.35 1.42 -4.68
CA ILE A 92 -2.38 2.52 -4.56
C ILE A 92 -1.08 2.11 -5.26
N ARG A 93 -0.66 2.90 -6.25
CA ARG A 93 0.71 2.82 -6.73
C ARG A 93 1.63 3.43 -5.68
N HIS A 94 2.76 2.76 -5.39
CA HIS A 94 3.76 3.30 -4.47
C HIS A 94 4.14 4.74 -4.80
N GLY A 95 4.54 5.51 -3.79
CA GLY A 95 5.08 6.87 -3.93
C GLY A 95 6.32 6.90 -4.83
N GLU A 96 6.73 8.07 -5.29
CA GLU A 96 7.92 8.24 -6.13
C GLU A 96 9.14 7.57 -5.51
N SER A 97 9.86 6.74 -6.27
CA SER A 97 11.09 6.10 -5.84
C SER A 97 12.32 6.83 -6.36
N MET A 98 13.49 6.62 -5.74
CA MET A 98 14.76 7.23 -6.16
C MET A 98 15.10 6.95 -7.63
N TRP A 99 14.64 5.83 -8.20
CA TRP A 99 14.87 5.52 -9.60
C TRP A 99 13.78 6.07 -10.51
N ASN A 100 12.59 6.36 -10.01
CA ASN A 100 11.62 7.15 -10.76
C ASN A 100 12.13 8.57 -10.98
N GLU A 101 12.64 9.24 -9.94
CA GLU A 101 13.24 10.57 -10.00
C GLU A 101 14.37 10.64 -11.03
N LYS A 102 15.23 9.62 -11.07
CA LYS A 102 16.37 9.53 -12.01
C LYS A 102 16.01 8.99 -13.39
N ASN A 103 14.75 8.75 -13.68
CA ASN A 103 14.26 8.17 -14.92
C ASN A 103 14.93 6.83 -15.30
N LEU A 104 15.17 5.95 -14.31
CA LEU A 104 15.78 4.64 -14.53
C LEU A 104 14.70 3.54 -14.68
N PHE A 105 15.05 2.48 -15.40
CA PHE A 105 14.28 1.23 -15.40
C PHE A 105 14.41 0.56 -14.03
N THR A 106 13.33 0.53 -13.24
CA THR A 106 13.36 0.02 -11.87
C THR A 106 13.08 -1.48 -11.80
N GLY A 107 11.98 -1.92 -12.40
CA GLY A 107 11.56 -3.32 -12.34
C GLY A 107 11.50 -3.86 -10.91
N CYS A 108 12.08 -5.03 -10.71
CA CYS A 108 12.12 -5.73 -9.42
C CYS A 108 13.29 -5.32 -8.53
N VAL A 109 14.08 -4.30 -8.89
CA VAL A 109 15.13 -3.78 -8.00
C VAL A 109 14.48 -3.12 -6.79
N ASP A 110 15.01 -3.40 -5.61
CA ASP A 110 14.45 -2.95 -4.33
C ASP A 110 14.95 -1.55 -3.96
N VAL A 111 14.28 -0.54 -4.50
CA VAL A 111 14.63 0.88 -4.41
C VAL A 111 13.64 1.60 -3.49
N PRO A 112 14.11 2.40 -2.49
CA PRO A 112 13.25 3.13 -1.57
C PRO A 112 12.58 4.35 -2.21
N LEU A 113 11.65 4.95 -1.46
CA LEU A 113 10.97 6.20 -1.83
C LEU A 113 11.94 7.39 -1.76
N THR A 114 11.65 8.43 -2.56
CA THR A 114 12.20 9.78 -2.39
C THR A 114 11.49 10.50 -1.25
N LYS A 115 11.98 11.69 -0.87
CA LYS A 115 11.25 12.56 0.06
C LYS A 115 9.84 12.88 -0.45
N LYS A 116 9.72 13.21 -1.75
CA LYS A 116 8.42 13.42 -2.41
C LYS A 116 7.54 12.17 -2.33
N GLY A 117 8.10 10.98 -2.60
CA GLY A 117 7.36 9.73 -2.50
C GLY A 117 6.86 9.42 -1.09
N VAL A 118 7.58 9.85 -0.04
CA VAL A 118 7.11 9.80 1.36
C VAL A 118 5.92 10.73 1.57
N GLU A 119 5.98 11.96 1.06
CA GLU A 119 4.89 12.94 1.14
C GLU A 119 3.64 12.45 0.38
N GLU A 120 3.83 11.87 -0.82
CA GLU A 120 2.76 11.23 -1.60
C GLU A 120 2.10 10.07 -0.84
N ALA A 121 2.88 9.24 -0.15
CA ALA A 121 2.35 8.12 0.64
C ALA A 121 1.53 8.60 1.85
N ILE A 122 1.98 9.64 2.55
CA ILE A 122 1.26 10.27 3.65
C ILE A 122 -0.06 10.88 3.14
N GLU A 123 -0.01 11.59 2.02
CA GLU A 123 -1.22 12.18 1.39
C GLU A 123 -2.21 11.09 0.95
N ALA A 124 -1.73 9.96 0.42
CA ALA A 124 -2.59 8.80 0.15
C ALA A 124 -3.34 8.36 1.41
N GLY A 125 -2.66 8.30 2.54
CA GLY A 125 -3.26 7.99 3.83
C GLY A 125 -4.36 8.97 4.24
N ARG A 126 -4.13 10.27 4.07
CA ARG A 126 -5.14 11.32 4.35
C ARG A 126 -6.41 11.15 3.51
N ARG A 127 -6.25 10.77 2.24
CA ARG A 127 -7.38 10.55 1.33
C ARG A 127 -8.21 9.34 1.71
N ILE A 128 -7.58 8.29 2.24
CA ILE A 128 -8.27 7.05 2.61
C ILE A 128 -8.60 6.95 4.10
N LYS A 129 -8.29 7.95 4.90
CA LYS A 129 -8.35 7.91 6.37
C LYS A 129 -9.69 7.45 6.98
N ASN A 130 -10.79 7.65 6.26
CA ASN A 130 -12.14 7.31 6.70
C ASN A 130 -12.66 5.98 6.10
N PHE A 131 -11.92 5.34 5.21
CA PHE A 131 -12.35 4.07 4.62
C PHE A 131 -12.01 2.91 5.55
N PRO A 132 -12.92 1.95 5.78
CA PRO A 132 -12.59 0.78 6.58
C PRO A 132 -11.50 -0.06 5.89
N LEU A 133 -10.63 -0.66 6.69
CA LEU A 133 -9.57 -1.57 6.23
C LEU A 133 -9.56 -2.82 7.09
N ASP A 134 -9.69 -3.99 6.44
CA ASP A 134 -9.69 -5.30 7.08
C ASP A 134 -8.45 -6.12 6.73
N VAL A 135 -7.87 -5.89 5.55
CA VAL A 135 -6.64 -6.57 5.10
C VAL A 135 -5.90 -5.72 4.08
N ILE A 136 -4.58 -5.79 4.12
CA ILE A 136 -3.69 -5.05 3.23
C ILE A 136 -2.78 -6.01 2.48
N TYR A 137 -2.69 -5.86 1.17
CA TYR A 137 -1.75 -6.58 0.32
C TYR A 137 -0.67 -5.63 -0.17
N ILE A 138 0.58 -6.05 -0.05
CA ILE A 138 1.75 -5.29 -0.50
C ILE A 138 2.65 -6.17 -1.37
N SER A 139 3.43 -5.54 -2.24
CA SER A 139 4.46 -6.28 -2.96
C SER A 139 5.65 -6.60 -2.04
N ALA A 140 6.57 -7.44 -2.52
CA ALA A 140 7.80 -7.74 -1.80
C ALA A 140 8.81 -6.57 -1.82
N LEU A 141 8.59 -5.52 -2.63
CA LEU A 141 9.52 -4.40 -2.81
C LEU A 141 9.30 -3.29 -1.78
N ILE A 142 10.40 -2.76 -1.24
CA ILE A 142 10.40 -1.80 -0.12
C ILE A 142 9.53 -0.56 -0.37
N ARG A 143 9.53 0.00 -1.59
CA ARG A 143 8.73 1.19 -1.91
C ARG A 143 7.21 0.99 -1.75
N SER A 144 6.71 -0.22 -2.03
CA SER A 144 5.32 -0.59 -1.76
C SER A 144 5.06 -0.72 -0.26
N GLN A 145 5.96 -1.36 0.45
CA GLN A 145 5.89 -1.54 1.90
C GLN A 145 5.92 -0.19 2.63
N MET A 146 6.89 0.69 2.28
CA MET A 146 6.97 2.04 2.82
C MET A 146 5.69 2.84 2.58
N THR A 147 5.16 2.79 1.34
CA THR A 147 3.92 3.51 1.00
C THR A 147 2.74 3.05 1.86
N ALA A 148 2.56 1.74 2.03
CA ALA A 148 1.48 1.20 2.85
C ALA A 148 1.62 1.63 4.31
N MET A 149 2.81 1.51 4.89
CA MET A 149 3.04 1.85 6.31
C MET A 149 2.87 3.35 6.57
N LEU A 150 3.37 4.21 5.66
CA LEU A 150 3.21 5.66 5.77
C LEU A 150 1.74 6.09 5.61
N ALA A 151 1.01 5.49 4.67
CA ALA A 151 -0.42 5.78 4.51
C ALA A 151 -1.23 5.42 5.78
N LEU A 152 -0.87 4.34 6.47
CA LEU A 152 -1.55 3.92 7.70
C LEU A 152 -1.33 4.88 8.87
N THR A 153 -0.28 5.69 8.88
CA THR A 153 -0.06 6.69 9.95
C THR A 153 -1.13 7.78 10.00
N GLU A 154 -1.82 8.02 8.89
CA GLU A 154 -2.89 9.01 8.77
C GLU A 154 -4.30 8.39 8.89
N HIS A 155 -4.41 7.08 9.08
CA HIS A 155 -5.68 6.38 9.08
C HIS A 155 -6.40 6.52 10.43
N HIS A 156 -7.69 6.94 10.42
CA HIS A 156 -8.43 7.24 11.65
C HIS A 156 -8.68 6.04 12.56
N CYS A 157 -8.78 4.84 12.01
CA CYS A 157 -8.96 3.64 12.83
C CYS A 157 -7.73 3.26 13.64
N MET A 158 -6.58 3.91 13.42
CA MET A 158 -5.30 3.70 14.13
C MET A 158 -4.95 2.20 14.32
N LYS A 159 -5.34 1.36 13.36
CA LYS A 159 -5.02 -0.06 13.40
C LYS A 159 -3.52 -0.26 13.17
N VAL A 160 -2.91 -1.06 14.01
CA VAL A 160 -1.49 -1.42 13.89
C VAL A 160 -1.31 -2.46 12.79
N PRO A 161 -0.46 -2.24 11.79
CA PRO A 161 -0.18 -3.23 10.75
C PRO A 161 0.60 -4.42 11.35
N ILE A 162 0.12 -5.63 11.07
CA ILE A 162 0.82 -6.88 11.43
C ILE A 162 1.16 -7.61 10.14
N ILE A 163 2.45 -7.71 9.83
CA ILE A 163 2.91 -8.47 8.67
C ILE A 163 2.72 -9.95 8.95
N LEU A 164 1.94 -10.62 8.10
CA LEU A 164 1.75 -12.05 8.21
C LEU A 164 2.94 -12.78 7.58
N HIS A 165 3.54 -13.64 8.36
CA HIS A 165 4.62 -14.52 7.96
C HIS A 165 4.07 -15.91 7.60
N ASN A 166 4.40 -16.39 6.41
CA ASN A 166 3.97 -17.70 5.91
C ASN A 166 5.16 -18.53 5.38
N GLU A 167 6.37 -18.11 5.70
CA GLU A 167 7.62 -18.72 5.21
C GLU A 167 7.90 -20.07 5.88
N SER A 168 7.51 -20.20 7.16
CA SER A 168 7.59 -21.45 7.93
C SER A 168 6.52 -21.48 9.03
N GLU A 169 6.36 -22.61 9.72
CA GLU A 169 5.43 -22.70 10.85
C GLU A 169 5.89 -21.85 12.04
N GLU A 170 7.19 -21.75 12.28
CA GLU A 170 7.74 -20.84 13.29
C GLU A 170 7.48 -19.38 12.94
N ALA A 171 7.65 -19.01 11.67
CA ALA A 171 7.40 -17.64 11.21
C ALA A 171 5.92 -17.25 11.35
N LYS A 172 4.99 -18.17 11.14
CA LYS A 172 3.56 -17.92 11.38
C LYS A 172 3.28 -17.55 12.84
N MET A 173 4.01 -18.13 13.80
CA MET A 173 3.83 -17.78 15.20
C MET A 173 4.24 -16.34 15.53
N TRP A 174 5.19 -15.74 14.79
CA TRP A 174 5.63 -14.36 15.02
C TRP A 174 4.56 -13.32 14.70
N SER A 175 3.64 -13.65 13.82
CA SER A 175 2.50 -12.79 13.46
C SER A 175 1.20 -13.18 14.18
N GLN A 176 1.26 -14.09 15.15
CA GLN A 176 0.11 -14.51 15.94
C GLN A 176 -0.31 -13.40 16.91
N VAL A 177 -1.60 -13.09 16.89
CA VAL A 177 -2.21 -12.14 17.82
C VAL A 177 -2.87 -12.94 18.94
N HIS A 178 -2.37 -12.76 20.16
CA HIS A 178 -2.78 -13.58 21.31
C HIS A 178 -3.97 -13.02 22.11
N SER A 179 -4.48 -11.83 21.78
CA SER A 179 -5.64 -11.26 22.45
C SER A 179 -6.65 -10.69 21.45
N GLU A 180 -7.94 -10.81 21.76
CA GLU A 180 -9.01 -10.22 20.92
C GLU A 180 -8.93 -8.69 20.87
N GLU A 181 -8.47 -8.05 21.96
CA GLU A 181 -8.24 -6.61 22.00
C GLU A 181 -7.18 -6.19 20.98
N THR A 182 -6.01 -6.86 20.98
CA THR A 182 -4.96 -6.59 19.98
C THR A 182 -5.45 -6.85 18.57
N LYS A 183 -6.22 -7.92 18.37
CA LYS A 183 -6.80 -8.26 17.07
C LYS A 183 -7.76 -7.18 16.56
N ALA A 184 -8.59 -6.62 17.43
CA ALA A 184 -9.51 -5.54 17.07
C ALA A 184 -8.77 -4.26 16.64
N HIS A 185 -7.58 -4.02 17.19
CA HIS A 185 -6.73 -2.85 16.90
C HIS A 185 -5.61 -3.16 15.89
N SER A 186 -5.66 -4.28 15.19
CA SER A 186 -4.67 -4.65 14.19
C SER A 186 -5.29 -4.82 12.80
N VAL A 187 -4.45 -4.67 11.77
CA VAL A 187 -4.78 -4.99 10.39
C VAL A 187 -3.71 -5.90 9.80
N PRO A 188 -4.09 -7.08 9.28
CA PRO A 188 -3.15 -7.99 8.66
C PRO A 188 -2.60 -7.42 7.36
N VAL A 189 -1.28 -7.54 7.18
CA VAL A 189 -0.54 -7.13 5.98
C VAL A 189 0.07 -8.37 5.35
N ILE A 190 -0.29 -8.64 4.11
CA ILE A 190 0.14 -9.81 3.35
C ILE A 190 1.13 -9.36 2.27
N LYS A 191 2.34 -9.88 2.32
CA LYS A 191 3.39 -9.63 1.33
C LYS A 191 3.33 -10.67 0.21
N ALA A 192 3.21 -10.22 -1.04
CA ALA A 192 3.10 -11.06 -2.22
C ALA A 192 4.02 -10.60 -3.35
N TRP A 193 4.98 -11.44 -3.74
CA TRP A 193 5.88 -11.14 -4.87
C TRP A 193 5.14 -11.03 -6.21
N GLN A 194 3.99 -11.69 -6.33
CA GLN A 194 3.13 -11.61 -7.51
C GLN A 194 2.61 -10.20 -7.79
N LEU A 195 2.64 -9.34 -6.77
CA LEU A 195 2.32 -7.91 -6.88
C LEU A 195 3.54 -7.03 -7.20
N ASN A 196 4.74 -7.61 -7.34
CA ASN A 196 5.95 -6.85 -7.72
C ASN A 196 5.77 -6.15 -9.07
N GLU A 197 6.58 -5.11 -9.30
CA GLU A 197 6.66 -4.43 -10.59
C GLU A 197 7.06 -5.42 -11.70
N ARG A 198 6.70 -5.13 -12.93
CA ARG A 198 7.15 -5.86 -14.11
C ARG A 198 8.67 -5.85 -14.18
N MET A 199 9.27 -7.02 -14.34
CA MET A 199 10.70 -7.17 -14.43
C MET A 199 11.22 -6.64 -15.79
N TYR A 200 12.16 -5.70 -15.74
CA TYR A 200 12.78 -5.16 -16.96
C TYR A 200 14.05 -5.89 -17.40
N GLY A 201 14.42 -6.98 -16.72
CA GLY A 201 15.56 -7.81 -17.06
C GLY A 201 16.87 -7.02 -17.11
N GLU A 202 17.58 -7.11 -18.22
CA GLU A 202 18.88 -6.45 -18.41
C GLU A 202 18.80 -4.91 -18.45
N LEU A 203 17.62 -4.34 -18.65
CA LEU A 203 17.45 -2.89 -18.66
C LEU A 203 17.41 -2.27 -17.26
N GLN A 204 17.28 -3.07 -16.20
CA GLN A 204 17.19 -2.57 -14.83
C GLN A 204 18.45 -1.76 -14.44
N GLY A 205 18.26 -0.56 -13.96
CA GLY A 205 19.32 0.39 -13.61
C GLY A 205 19.76 1.31 -14.75
N TYR A 206 19.38 1.03 -15.99
CA TYR A 206 19.71 1.92 -17.10
C TYR A 206 18.79 3.12 -17.15
N ASN A 207 19.33 4.27 -17.56
CA ASN A 207 18.55 5.45 -17.84
C ASN A 207 17.72 5.24 -19.12
N LYS A 208 16.44 5.61 -19.10
CA LYS A 208 15.53 5.35 -20.21
C LYS A 208 15.89 6.12 -21.48
N HIS A 209 16.41 7.35 -21.33
CA HIS A 209 16.85 8.17 -22.45
C HIS A 209 18.13 7.59 -23.09
N GLU A 210 19.17 7.33 -22.30
CA GLU A 210 20.41 6.72 -22.77
C GLU A 210 20.18 5.33 -23.42
N THR A 211 19.22 4.57 -22.87
CA THR A 211 18.81 3.29 -23.46
C THR A 211 18.17 3.50 -24.83
N ALA A 212 17.35 4.56 -25.00
CA ALA A 212 16.73 4.89 -26.27
C ALA A 212 17.75 5.37 -27.31
N GLU A 213 18.81 6.06 -26.90
CA GLU A 213 19.94 6.41 -27.77
C GLU A 213 20.70 5.15 -28.22
N ARG A 214 20.91 4.20 -27.30
CA ARG A 214 21.68 2.98 -27.56
C ARG A 214 20.95 1.94 -28.42
N TYR A 215 19.67 1.69 -28.14
CA TYR A 215 18.87 0.61 -28.77
C TYR A 215 17.85 1.12 -29.80
N GLY A 216 17.74 2.44 -29.95
CA GLY A 216 16.74 3.09 -30.77
C GLY A 216 15.43 3.39 -30.03
N LYS A 217 14.86 4.57 -30.24
CA LYS A 217 13.62 5.03 -29.57
C LYS A 217 12.46 4.07 -29.77
N GLU A 218 12.27 3.57 -31.01
CA GLU A 218 11.18 2.65 -31.34
C GLU A 218 11.25 1.32 -30.56
N GLN A 219 12.46 0.75 -30.48
CA GLN A 219 12.65 -0.52 -29.76
C GLN A 219 12.41 -0.34 -28.26
N VAL A 220 12.93 0.74 -27.65
CA VAL A 220 12.71 1.03 -26.23
C VAL A 220 11.25 1.36 -25.95
N TYR A 221 10.59 2.07 -26.88
CA TYR A 221 9.15 2.29 -26.80
C TYR A 221 8.37 0.97 -26.79
N LYS A 222 8.68 0.02 -27.69
CA LYS A 222 8.06 -1.32 -27.70
C LYS A 222 8.27 -2.05 -26.37
N TRP A 223 9.47 -2.05 -25.80
CA TRP A 223 9.72 -2.67 -24.49
C TRP A 223 8.93 -2.02 -23.34
N ARG A 224 8.70 -0.72 -23.41
CA ARG A 224 8.00 0.02 -22.36
C ARG A 224 6.48 -0.02 -22.48
N ARG A 225 5.97 -0.01 -23.71
CA ARG A 225 4.58 0.32 -24.05
C ARG A 225 3.84 -0.74 -24.88
N SER A 226 4.42 -1.91 -25.12
CA SER A 226 3.71 -3.03 -25.74
C SER A 226 3.11 -3.94 -24.68
N TYR A 227 2.06 -4.64 -25.05
CA TYR A 227 1.41 -5.63 -24.21
C TYR A 227 2.24 -6.92 -24.10
N ASP A 228 2.72 -7.43 -25.24
CA ASP A 228 3.35 -8.74 -25.44
C ASP A 228 4.88 -8.70 -25.61
N VAL A 229 5.45 -7.55 -25.99
CA VAL A 229 6.88 -7.42 -26.20
C VAL A 229 7.64 -7.30 -24.89
N ARG A 230 8.52 -8.27 -24.64
CA ARG A 230 9.38 -8.31 -23.44
C ARG A 230 10.75 -7.69 -23.68
N PRO A 231 11.32 -6.96 -22.70
CA PRO A 231 12.73 -6.61 -22.74
C PRO A 231 13.64 -7.84 -22.57
N PRO A 232 14.93 -7.74 -22.92
CA PRO A 232 15.87 -8.86 -22.76
C PRO A 232 15.86 -9.39 -21.32
N ASN A 233 15.62 -10.68 -21.17
CA ASN A 233 15.50 -11.37 -19.87
C ASN A 233 14.48 -10.75 -18.88
N GLY A 234 13.51 -9.99 -19.40
CA GLY A 234 12.45 -9.36 -18.60
C GLY A 234 11.06 -9.95 -18.85
N GLU A 235 10.04 -9.29 -18.33
CA GLU A 235 8.62 -9.63 -18.50
C GLU A 235 7.95 -8.69 -19.52
N SER A 236 7.02 -9.22 -20.33
CA SER A 236 6.00 -8.42 -21.01
C SER A 236 4.92 -7.98 -20.00
N LEU A 237 4.02 -7.07 -20.41
CA LEU A 237 2.87 -6.71 -19.58
C LEU A 237 1.92 -7.92 -19.43
N GLU A 238 1.76 -8.72 -20.49
CA GLU A 238 0.98 -9.96 -20.48
C GLU A 238 1.48 -10.96 -19.42
N MET A 239 2.82 -11.17 -19.32
CA MET A 239 3.41 -12.03 -18.30
C MET A 239 3.15 -11.49 -16.88
N CYS A 240 3.29 -10.17 -16.71
CA CYS A 240 2.97 -9.50 -15.44
C CYS A 240 1.49 -9.68 -15.08
N LEU A 241 0.59 -9.56 -16.07
CA LEU A 241 -0.84 -9.80 -15.92
C LEU A 241 -1.11 -11.24 -15.46
N GLY A 242 -0.50 -12.21 -16.11
CA GLY A 242 -0.69 -13.63 -15.76
C GLY A 242 -0.48 -13.88 -14.26
N ARG A 243 0.63 -13.38 -13.67
CA ARG A 243 0.89 -13.58 -12.24
C ARG A 243 0.07 -12.70 -11.30
N ALA A 244 -0.15 -11.43 -11.67
CA ALA A 244 -0.84 -10.49 -10.80
C ALA A 244 -2.35 -10.76 -10.73
N VAL A 245 -2.99 -11.07 -11.86
CA VAL A 245 -4.43 -11.35 -11.92
C VAL A 245 -4.75 -12.73 -11.33
N THR A 246 -3.92 -13.74 -11.57
CA THR A 246 -4.10 -15.05 -10.92
C THR A 246 -4.06 -14.88 -9.40
N TYR A 247 -3.05 -14.19 -8.87
CA TYR A 247 -2.96 -13.92 -7.44
C TYR A 247 -4.16 -13.11 -6.91
N PHE A 248 -4.62 -12.12 -7.67
CA PHE A 248 -5.79 -11.32 -7.31
C PHE A 248 -7.03 -12.20 -7.15
N LYS A 249 -7.31 -13.05 -8.13
CA LYS A 249 -8.46 -13.97 -8.13
C LYS A 249 -8.41 -15.00 -7.01
N ASP A 250 -7.21 -15.52 -6.73
CA ASP A 250 -7.06 -16.62 -5.77
C ASP A 250 -7.03 -16.14 -4.31
N HIS A 251 -6.57 -14.89 -4.06
CA HIS A 251 -6.29 -14.42 -2.70
C HIS A 251 -6.99 -13.11 -2.33
N ILE A 252 -7.18 -12.18 -3.26
CA ILE A 252 -7.70 -10.84 -2.96
C ILE A 252 -9.22 -10.80 -3.18
N GLU A 253 -9.69 -11.24 -4.32
CA GLU A 253 -11.12 -11.26 -4.65
C GLU A 253 -11.96 -12.05 -3.64
N PRO A 254 -11.53 -13.22 -3.11
CA PRO A 254 -12.28 -13.93 -2.07
C PRO A 254 -12.45 -13.11 -0.77
N GLN A 255 -11.53 -12.20 -0.42
CA GLN A 255 -11.70 -11.31 0.72
C GLN A 255 -12.82 -10.30 0.48
N LEU A 256 -12.91 -9.76 -0.73
CA LEU A 256 -13.98 -8.85 -1.13
C LEU A 256 -15.34 -9.57 -1.16
N MET A 257 -15.38 -10.80 -1.69
CA MET A 257 -16.56 -11.66 -1.63
C MET A 257 -17.01 -11.95 -0.18
N ALA A 258 -16.05 -12.09 0.74
CA ALA A 258 -16.28 -12.22 2.18
C ALA A 258 -16.61 -10.88 2.86
N LYS A 259 -16.92 -9.83 2.09
CA LYS A 259 -17.33 -8.48 2.57
C LYS A 259 -16.24 -7.73 3.34
N LYS A 260 -14.97 -8.05 3.11
CA LYS A 260 -13.84 -7.33 3.70
C LYS A 260 -13.44 -6.15 2.82
N HIS A 261 -12.96 -5.10 3.47
CA HIS A 261 -12.38 -3.93 2.82
C HIS A 261 -10.88 -4.14 2.65
N VAL A 262 -10.42 -4.07 1.41
CA VAL A 262 -9.06 -4.46 1.01
C VAL A 262 -8.29 -3.27 0.46
N MET A 263 -7.05 -3.09 0.90
CA MET A 263 -6.08 -2.18 0.29
C MET A 263 -4.97 -2.99 -0.39
N VAL A 264 -4.64 -2.61 -1.62
CA VAL A 264 -3.51 -3.18 -2.38
C VAL A 264 -2.54 -2.05 -2.71
N VAL A 265 -1.32 -2.15 -2.22
CA VAL A 265 -0.26 -1.21 -2.56
C VAL A 265 0.78 -1.93 -3.43
N ALA A 266 0.91 -1.51 -4.68
CA ALA A 266 1.71 -2.20 -5.67
C ALA A 266 2.38 -1.22 -6.66
N HIS A 267 2.54 -1.61 -7.92
CA HIS A 267 3.33 -0.90 -8.91
C HIS A 267 2.53 -0.62 -10.18
N ALA A 268 3.08 0.23 -11.04
CA ALA A 268 2.36 0.67 -12.25
C ALA A 268 1.90 -0.51 -13.11
N ASN A 269 2.77 -1.47 -13.45
CA ASN A 269 2.39 -2.55 -14.35
C ASN A 269 1.57 -3.64 -13.66
N SER A 270 1.85 -4.00 -12.41
CA SER A 270 1.00 -4.95 -11.66
C SER A 270 -0.42 -4.40 -11.42
N LEU A 271 -0.55 -3.10 -11.12
CA LEU A 271 -1.87 -2.48 -10.99
C LEU A 271 -2.59 -2.32 -12.34
N ARG A 272 -1.87 -1.98 -13.43
CA ARG A 272 -2.45 -2.00 -14.79
C ARG A 272 -3.05 -3.36 -15.10
N SER A 273 -2.33 -4.43 -14.76
CA SER A 273 -2.80 -5.81 -14.95
C SER A 273 -4.09 -6.09 -14.18
N ILE A 274 -4.15 -5.69 -12.90
CA ILE A 274 -5.35 -5.84 -12.08
C ILE A 274 -6.50 -4.99 -12.63
N ILE A 275 -6.25 -3.72 -12.98
CA ILE A 275 -7.26 -2.81 -13.54
C ILE A 275 -7.79 -3.31 -14.88
N MET A 276 -6.92 -3.87 -15.73
CA MET A 276 -7.35 -4.50 -16.98
C MET A 276 -8.41 -5.60 -16.73
N TYR A 277 -8.22 -6.39 -15.69
CA TYR A 277 -9.19 -7.40 -15.27
C TYR A 277 -10.48 -6.78 -14.69
N LEU A 278 -10.35 -5.78 -13.81
CA LEU A 278 -11.50 -5.16 -13.12
C LEU A 278 -12.42 -4.37 -14.07
N ASP A 279 -11.82 -3.67 -15.04
CA ASP A 279 -12.51 -2.78 -15.98
C ASP A 279 -12.70 -3.42 -17.37
N GLU A 280 -12.33 -4.70 -17.53
CA GLU A 280 -12.44 -5.46 -18.79
C GLU A 280 -11.76 -4.76 -19.98
N LEU A 281 -10.57 -4.12 -19.72
CA LEU A 281 -9.86 -3.36 -20.73
C LEU A 281 -9.19 -4.26 -21.78
N THR A 282 -9.11 -3.78 -23.00
CA THR A 282 -8.34 -4.39 -24.08
C THR A 282 -6.83 -4.22 -23.88
N SER A 283 -6.02 -4.99 -24.60
CA SER A 283 -4.56 -4.85 -24.62
C SER A 283 -4.11 -3.44 -25.11
N GLN A 284 -4.89 -2.80 -25.98
CA GLN A 284 -4.59 -1.44 -26.45
C GLN A 284 -4.94 -0.36 -25.42
N GLU A 285 -6.00 -0.55 -24.64
CA GLU A 285 -6.39 0.39 -23.60
C GLU A 285 -5.45 0.33 -22.40
N VAL A 286 -5.06 -0.87 -21.98
CA VAL A 286 -4.21 -1.04 -20.78
C VAL A 286 -2.81 -0.45 -20.95
N ILE A 287 -2.23 -0.47 -22.14
CA ILE A 287 -0.91 0.14 -22.39
C ILE A 287 -0.95 1.67 -22.31
N ASN A 288 -2.13 2.26 -22.51
CA ASN A 288 -2.38 3.70 -22.41
C ASN A 288 -2.76 4.16 -21.00
N LEU A 289 -2.96 3.23 -20.07
CA LEU A 289 -3.33 3.51 -18.71
C LEU A 289 -2.14 4.11 -17.94
N GLU A 290 -2.29 5.32 -17.39
CA GLU A 290 -1.31 5.90 -16.47
C GLU A 290 -1.83 5.93 -15.04
N LEU A 291 -0.94 5.64 -14.11
CA LEU A 291 -1.24 5.61 -12.67
C LEU A 291 -0.28 6.56 -11.97
N SER A 292 -0.81 7.61 -11.36
CA SER A 292 -0.01 8.53 -10.54
C SER A 292 0.51 7.83 -9.28
N THR A 293 1.70 8.19 -8.85
CA THR A 293 2.29 7.71 -7.58
C THR A 293 1.48 8.25 -6.39
N GLY A 294 1.24 7.43 -5.39
CA GLY A 294 0.56 7.84 -4.16
C GLY A 294 -0.92 8.26 -4.32
N VAL A 295 -1.56 8.01 -5.46
CA VAL A 295 -2.97 8.37 -5.67
C VAL A 295 -3.84 7.13 -5.50
N PRO A 296 -4.71 7.06 -4.46
CA PRO A 296 -5.62 5.95 -4.28
C PRO A 296 -6.69 5.89 -5.35
N MET A 297 -7.04 4.69 -5.78
CA MET A 297 -8.18 4.40 -6.64
C MET A 297 -9.14 3.49 -5.92
N LEU A 298 -10.43 3.82 -5.97
CA LEU A 298 -11.49 3.10 -5.29
C LEU A 298 -12.32 2.28 -6.26
N TYR A 299 -12.58 1.04 -5.86
CA TYR A 299 -13.59 0.18 -6.42
C TYR A 299 -14.54 -0.27 -5.33
N THR A 300 -15.80 -0.41 -5.67
CA THR A 300 -16.80 -1.10 -4.85
C THR A 300 -17.06 -2.45 -5.48
N TYR A 301 -16.99 -3.53 -4.69
CA TYR A 301 -17.43 -4.85 -5.10
C TYR A 301 -18.85 -5.07 -4.57
N LYS A 302 -19.79 -5.30 -5.47
CA LYS A 302 -21.20 -5.48 -5.19
C LYS A 302 -21.82 -6.42 -6.19
N ASP A 303 -22.62 -7.39 -5.72
CA ASP A 303 -23.40 -8.33 -6.55
C ASP A 303 -22.52 -9.03 -7.62
N GLY A 304 -21.29 -9.42 -7.26
CA GLY A 304 -20.36 -10.10 -8.15
C GLY A 304 -19.65 -9.19 -9.16
N LYS A 305 -19.76 -7.86 -9.04
CA LYS A 305 -19.20 -6.90 -9.99
C LYS A 305 -18.33 -5.86 -9.29
N PHE A 306 -17.28 -5.45 -9.99
CA PHE A 306 -16.47 -4.31 -9.60
C PHE A 306 -17.00 -3.02 -10.22
N VAL A 307 -17.20 -2.00 -9.40
CA VAL A 307 -17.63 -0.67 -9.86
C VAL A 307 -16.56 0.33 -9.46
N ARG A 308 -15.91 0.93 -10.43
CA ARG A 308 -14.91 1.97 -10.21
C ARG A 308 -15.56 3.25 -9.66
N ARG A 309 -14.97 3.81 -8.59
CA ARG A 309 -15.44 5.02 -7.91
C ARG A 309 -14.52 6.23 -8.10
N GLY A 310 -13.38 6.07 -8.79
CA GLY A 310 -12.37 7.11 -8.96
C GLY A 310 -11.45 7.24 -7.74
N SER A 311 -10.85 8.43 -7.55
CA SER A 311 -10.02 8.74 -6.39
C SER A 311 -10.82 9.49 -5.33
N PRO A 312 -10.56 9.24 -4.02
CA PRO A 312 -11.13 10.06 -2.97
C PRO A 312 -10.70 11.52 -3.10
N PRO A 313 -11.54 12.49 -2.74
CA PRO A 313 -11.20 13.91 -2.82
C PRO A 313 -9.96 14.22 -1.96
N GLY A 314 -9.04 14.93 -2.51
CA GLY A 314 -7.79 15.40 -1.91
C GLY A 314 -7.38 16.72 -2.54
N SER A 315 -6.10 17.02 -2.61
CA SER A 315 -5.59 18.19 -3.32
C SER A 315 -6.01 18.22 -4.80
N LEU A 316 -5.77 19.33 -5.52
CA LEU A 316 -6.23 19.62 -6.89
C LEU A 316 -6.02 18.50 -7.94
N GLU A 317 -5.14 17.55 -7.68
CA GLU A 317 -4.88 16.39 -8.55
C GLU A 317 -5.77 15.17 -8.23
N ALA A 318 -6.67 15.29 -7.26
CA ALA A 318 -7.59 14.23 -6.90
C ALA A 318 -8.53 13.90 -8.07
N GLY A 319 -8.65 12.62 -8.37
CA GLY A 319 -9.51 12.14 -9.46
C GLY A 319 -8.81 12.00 -10.79
N VAL A 320 -7.51 12.26 -10.86
CA VAL A 320 -6.71 11.97 -12.05
C VAL A 320 -6.60 10.45 -12.17
N TYR A 321 -7.55 9.90 -12.88
CA TYR A 321 -7.54 8.54 -13.34
C TYR A 321 -7.06 8.52 -14.80
N ALA A 322 -6.37 7.52 -15.10
CA ALA A 322 -5.49 7.32 -16.24
C ALA A 322 -6.09 7.36 -17.66
N HIS A 323 -7.29 7.80 -17.87
CA HIS A 323 -7.89 8.00 -19.20
C HIS A 323 -8.19 9.46 -19.53
N THR A 324 -7.59 10.42 -18.83
CA THR A 324 -7.75 11.84 -19.19
C THR A 324 -6.75 12.24 -20.25
N GLU A 325 -7.16 13.10 -21.18
CA GLU A 325 -6.27 13.71 -22.17
C GLU A 325 -5.04 14.35 -21.51
N TYR A 326 -5.21 14.97 -20.35
CA TYR A 326 -4.13 15.56 -19.57
C TYR A 326 -3.04 14.54 -19.19
N LEU A 327 -3.39 13.30 -18.82
CA LEU A 327 -2.40 12.27 -18.51
C LEU A 327 -1.76 11.68 -19.76
N ALA A 328 -2.50 11.61 -20.85
CA ALA A 328 -1.93 11.24 -22.14
C ALA A 328 -0.87 12.25 -22.58
N ASP A 329 -1.15 13.55 -22.46
CA ASP A 329 -0.23 14.65 -22.75
C ASP A 329 0.97 14.66 -21.79
N TYR A 330 0.74 14.44 -20.50
CA TYR A 330 1.81 14.31 -19.52
C TYR A 330 2.74 13.14 -19.86
N ARG A 331 2.15 12.00 -20.20
CA ARG A 331 2.88 10.82 -20.63
C ARG A 331 3.71 11.09 -21.89
N GLN A 332 3.11 11.71 -22.91
CA GLN A 332 3.80 12.06 -24.14
C GLN A 332 5.01 12.93 -23.84
N ARG A 333 4.85 13.97 -23.02
CA ARG A 333 5.96 14.83 -22.58
C ARG A 333 7.07 14.07 -21.88
N VAL A 334 6.72 13.12 -20.99
CA VAL A 334 7.71 12.28 -20.27
C VAL A 334 8.41 11.30 -21.21
N ASP A 335 7.73 10.83 -22.25
CA ASP A 335 8.31 9.91 -23.25
C ASP A 335 9.18 10.65 -24.29
N GLU A 336 8.97 11.96 -24.49
CA GLU A 336 9.77 12.86 -25.34
C GLU A 336 11.01 13.43 -24.64
N MET A 337 11.02 13.50 -23.32
CA MET A 337 12.18 13.91 -22.48
C MET A 337 13.22 12.79 -22.40
#